data_742185c41ff4598f2a0db0eab2c5f9cc
#
_entry.id   742185c41ff4598f2a0db0eab2c5f9cc
#
_cell.length_a   1.000
_cell.length_b   1.000
_cell.length_c   1.000
_cell.angle_alpha   90.00
_cell.angle_beta   90.00
_cell.angle_gamma   90.00
#
_symmetry.space_group_name_H-M   'P 1'
#
loop_
_entity.id
_entity.type
_entity.pdbx_description
1 polymer ?
#
loop_
_entity_poly.entity_id
_entity_poly.type
_entity_poly.pdbx_seq_one_letter_code
_entity_poly.pdbx_strand_id
1 'polypeptide(L)'
;VLCGPKDIGDVLIAAVGPFAGIAVEAADILSRHGVQATVVDPRWVLPVPESLVKLAELALLVVTIEDNGLNGGFGSVFAARLRAAGVNLPIRSLGVPQQFVAHASRNQVLTALGLTAADVARSISGWLAELVGAQASVKGVSA
;
A
#
# COMPACT_ATOMS: atom_id res chain seq x y z
N VAL A 1 -13.72 3.86 1.58
CA VAL A 1 -12.66 4.88 1.56
C VAL A 1 -12.65 5.57 2.90
N LEU A 2 -11.48 5.72 3.51
CA LEU A 2 -11.26 6.45 4.77
C LEU A 2 -10.86 7.89 4.49
N CYS A 3 -9.91 8.10 3.59
CA CYS A 3 -9.49 9.42 3.13
C CYS A 3 -8.93 9.33 1.70
N GLY A 4 -8.78 10.47 1.04
CA GLY A 4 -8.22 10.59 -0.29
C GLY A 4 -8.86 11.74 -1.09
N PRO A 5 -8.31 12.07 -2.25
CA PRO A 5 -8.88 13.05 -3.16
C PRO A 5 -10.24 12.58 -3.71
N LYS A 6 -10.97 13.48 -4.38
CA LYS A 6 -12.27 13.17 -5.00
C LYS A 6 -12.15 12.05 -6.05
N ASP A 7 -11.08 12.12 -6.83
CA ASP A 7 -10.65 11.04 -7.73
C ASP A 7 -9.56 10.22 -7.03
N ILE A 8 -9.29 9.00 -7.52
CA ILE A 8 -8.23 8.16 -6.94
C ILE A 8 -6.88 8.86 -7.09
N GLY A 9 -6.11 8.87 -6.00
CA GLY A 9 -4.77 9.43 -6.00
C GLY A 9 -3.73 8.54 -6.70
N ASP A 10 -2.48 8.97 -6.63
CA ASP A 10 -1.34 8.24 -7.21
C ASP A 10 -1.20 6.83 -6.60
N VAL A 11 -1.57 6.70 -5.33
CA VAL A 11 -1.44 5.47 -4.55
C VAL A 11 -2.77 5.06 -3.92
N LEU A 12 -3.12 3.79 -4.07
CA LEU A 12 -4.17 3.15 -3.29
C LEU A 12 -3.55 2.41 -2.11
N ILE A 13 -3.85 2.82 -0.89
CA ILE A 13 -3.44 2.14 0.34
C ILE A 13 -4.61 1.34 0.89
N ALA A 14 -4.53 0.02 0.82
CA ALA A 14 -5.51 -0.88 1.43
C ALA A 14 -4.99 -1.35 2.80
N ALA A 15 -5.48 -0.74 3.86
CA ALA A 15 -5.03 -0.99 5.22
C ALA A 15 -6.05 -1.85 5.96
N VAL A 16 -5.60 -2.96 6.53
CA VAL A 16 -6.45 -3.93 7.23
C VAL A 16 -6.32 -3.76 8.74
N GLY A 17 -7.46 -3.59 9.39
CA GLY A 17 -7.57 -3.57 10.85
C GLY A 17 -6.84 -2.40 11.51
N PRO A 18 -5.99 -2.65 12.53
CA PRO A 18 -5.36 -1.58 13.31
C PRO A 18 -4.45 -0.64 12.52
N PHE A 19 -4.06 -1.02 11.30
CA PHE A 19 -3.22 -0.19 10.43
C PHE A 19 -3.97 0.92 9.71
N ALA A 20 -5.30 0.95 9.78
CA ALA A 20 -6.10 2.00 9.14
C ALA A 20 -5.69 3.42 9.60
N GLY A 21 -5.45 3.62 10.91
CA GLY A 21 -4.97 4.89 11.47
C GLY A 21 -3.59 5.28 10.93
N ILE A 22 -2.64 4.34 10.95
CA ILE A 22 -1.28 4.56 10.43
C ILE A 22 -1.31 4.91 8.93
N ALA A 23 -2.18 4.26 8.16
CA ALA A 23 -2.33 4.54 6.74
C ALA A 23 -2.88 5.96 6.46
N VAL A 24 -3.83 6.42 7.27
CA VAL A 24 -4.36 7.79 7.18
C VAL A 24 -3.28 8.82 7.52
N GLU A 25 -2.52 8.61 8.59
CA GLU A 25 -1.40 9.47 8.95
C GLU A 25 -0.30 9.47 7.86
N ALA A 26 0.01 8.31 7.28
CA ALA A 26 0.96 8.21 6.18
C ALA A 26 0.47 8.97 4.93
N ALA A 27 -0.82 8.90 4.61
CA ALA A 27 -1.43 9.65 3.52
C ALA A 27 -1.33 11.18 3.73
N ASP A 28 -1.49 11.65 4.96
CA ASP A 28 -1.30 13.06 5.31
C ASP A 28 0.17 13.49 5.12
N ILE A 29 1.13 12.66 5.53
CA ILE A 29 2.55 12.92 5.28
C ILE A 29 2.84 12.97 3.77
N LEU A 30 2.34 12.01 3.00
CA LEU A 30 2.51 11.94 1.55
C LEU A 30 1.95 13.19 0.85
N SER A 31 0.77 13.66 1.26
CA SER A 31 0.12 14.83 0.67
C SER A 31 0.94 16.10 0.81
N ARG A 32 1.65 16.28 1.92
CA ARG A 32 2.59 17.41 2.15
C ARG A 32 3.78 17.37 1.21
N HIS A 33 4.08 16.21 0.63
CA HIS A 33 5.15 16.01 -0.37
C HIS A 33 4.61 15.90 -1.80
N GLY A 34 3.34 16.27 -2.03
CA GLY A 34 2.73 16.30 -3.35
C GLY A 34 2.25 14.95 -3.87
N VAL A 35 2.28 13.89 -3.06
CA VAL A 35 1.77 12.55 -3.41
C VAL A 35 0.36 12.39 -2.88
N GLN A 36 -0.59 12.10 -3.77
CA GLN A 36 -1.98 11.88 -3.41
C GLN A 36 -2.25 10.39 -3.14
N ALA A 37 -2.67 10.06 -1.93
CA ALA A 37 -2.99 8.70 -1.54
C ALA A 37 -4.49 8.55 -1.20
N THR A 38 -5.11 7.51 -1.73
CA THR A 38 -6.45 7.07 -1.32
C THR A 38 -6.32 5.91 -0.34
N VAL A 39 -6.85 6.05 0.86
CA VAL A 39 -6.82 5.02 1.90
C VAL A 39 -8.17 4.31 1.99
N VAL A 40 -8.14 3.00 1.93
CA VAL A 40 -9.31 2.14 2.07
C VAL A 40 -9.06 1.12 3.18
N ASP A 41 -10.02 0.96 4.07
CA ASP A 41 -10.14 -0.21 4.94
C ASP A 41 -11.13 -1.19 4.25
N PRO A 42 -10.66 -2.31 3.70
CA PRO A 42 -11.54 -3.30 3.13
C PRO A 42 -12.31 -3.99 4.25
N ARG A 43 -13.61 -3.75 4.35
CA ARG A 43 -14.47 -4.38 5.36
C ARG A 43 -14.46 -5.91 5.25
N TRP A 44 -14.29 -6.42 4.04
CA TRP A 44 -14.16 -7.84 3.71
C TRP A 44 -12.81 -8.09 3.05
N VAL A 45 -12.02 -8.95 3.66
CA VAL A 45 -10.73 -9.39 3.09
C VAL A 45 -10.90 -10.56 2.14
N LEU A 46 -11.93 -11.38 2.36
CA LEU A 46 -12.36 -12.50 1.51
C LEU A 46 -13.88 -12.60 1.47
N PRO A 47 -14.49 -12.66 0.28
CA PRO A 47 -13.87 -12.38 -1.03
C PRO A 47 -13.44 -10.90 -1.14
N VAL A 48 -12.37 -10.63 -1.89
CA VAL A 48 -11.96 -9.26 -2.20
C VAL A 48 -13.07 -8.55 -2.99
N PRO A 49 -13.57 -7.41 -2.52
CA PRO A 49 -14.67 -6.71 -3.18
C PRO A 49 -14.28 -6.22 -4.59
N GLU A 50 -15.19 -6.36 -5.55
CA GLU A 50 -15.00 -5.87 -6.92
C GLU A 50 -14.75 -4.35 -6.95
N SER A 51 -15.38 -3.60 -6.05
CA SER A 51 -15.15 -2.17 -5.91
C SER A 51 -13.70 -1.82 -5.58
N LEU A 52 -13.01 -2.68 -4.81
CA LEU A 52 -11.60 -2.47 -4.48
C LEU A 52 -10.69 -2.74 -5.68
N VAL A 53 -11.04 -3.72 -6.50
CA VAL A 53 -10.34 -3.98 -7.77
C VAL A 53 -10.45 -2.77 -8.70
N LYS A 54 -11.65 -2.21 -8.86
CA LYS A 54 -11.89 -1.01 -9.68
C LYS A 54 -11.16 0.22 -9.17
N LEU A 55 -11.03 0.38 -7.86
CA LEU A 55 -10.22 1.46 -7.29
C LEU A 55 -8.73 1.25 -7.62
N ALA A 56 -8.24 0.02 -7.56
CA ALA A 56 -6.85 -0.29 -7.88
C ALA A 56 -6.49 0.03 -9.33
N GLU A 57 -7.40 -0.19 -10.28
CA GLU A 57 -7.20 0.10 -11.71
C GLU A 57 -6.87 1.58 -11.99
N LEU A 58 -7.27 2.46 -11.09
CA LEU A 58 -7.11 3.92 -11.25
C LEU A 58 -5.82 4.44 -10.59
N ALA A 59 -5.10 3.62 -9.83
CA ALA A 59 -3.89 4.00 -9.12
C ALA A 59 -2.63 3.64 -9.92
N LEU A 60 -1.53 4.35 -9.65
CA LEU A 60 -0.20 4.00 -10.19
C LEU A 60 0.48 2.90 -9.37
N LEU A 61 0.17 2.84 -8.08
CA LEU A 61 0.72 1.89 -7.13
C LEU A 61 -0.36 1.46 -6.14
N VAL A 62 -0.43 0.16 -5.86
CA VAL A 62 -1.21 -0.36 -4.73
C VAL A 62 -0.26 -0.74 -3.59
N VAL A 63 -0.62 -0.33 -2.38
CA VAL A 63 0.08 -0.72 -1.15
C VAL A 63 -0.92 -1.37 -0.21
N THR A 64 -0.61 -2.57 0.28
CA THR A 64 -1.39 -3.20 1.35
C THR A 64 -0.65 -3.09 2.67
N ILE A 65 -1.37 -2.86 3.76
CA ILE A 65 -0.81 -2.82 5.11
C ILE A 65 -1.66 -3.70 6.02
N GLU A 66 -1.04 -4.68 6.67
CA GLU A 66 -1.75 -5.68 7.47
C GLU A 66 -0.99 -6.07 8.75
N ASP A 67 -1.74 -6.38 9.81
CA ASP A 67 -1.21 -6.73 11.14
C ASP A 67 -1.02 -8.25 11.29
N ASN A 68 -0.51 -8.89 10.27
CA ASN A 68 -0.20 -10.32 10.23
C ASN A 68 0.96 -10.59 9.28
N GLY A 69 1.33 -11.85 9.16
CA GLY A 69 2.41 -12.28 8.28
C GLY A 69 2.11 -11.99 6.81
N LEU A 70 3.11 -11.50 6.09
CA LEU A 70 2.99 -11.15 4.67
C LEU A 70 2.63 -12.33 3.78
N ASN A 71 3.12 -13.54 4.13
CA ASN A 71 2.85 -14.75 3.34
C ASN A 71 1.45 -15.28 3.63
N GLY A 72 0.59 -15.30 2.60
CA GLY A 72 -0.80 -15.74 2.72
C GLY A 72 -1.73 -14.71 3.35
N GLY A 73 -1.24 -13.49 3.66
CA GLY A 73 -2.04 -12.38 4.14
C GLY A 73 -2.90 -11.73 3.05
N PHE A 74 -3.61 -10.69 3.44
CA PHE A 74 -4.50 -9.94 2.54
C PHE A 74 -3.79 -9.45 1.27
N GLY A 75 -2.55 -8.94 1.41
CA GLY A 75 -1.77 -8.47 0.26
C GLY A 75 -1.55 -9.54 -0.81
N SER A 76 -1.28 -10.78 -0.39
CA SER A 76 -1.12 -11.93 -1.29
C SER A 76 -2.43 -12.26 -2.01
N VAL A 77 -3.54 -12.25 -1.29
CA VAL A 77 -4.88 -12.53 -1.84
C VAL A 77 -5.31 -11.42 -2.80
N PHE A 78 -5.10 -10.18 -2.43
CA PHE A 78 -5.44 -9.04 -3.27
C PHE A 78 -4.61 -9.02 -4.57
N ALA A 79 -3.31 -9.28 -4.49
CA ALA A 79 -2.46 -9.41 -5.66
C ALA A 79 -2.93 -10.52 -6.62
N ALA A 80 -3.33 -11.67 -6.09
CA ALA A 80 -3.90 -12.76 -6.89
C ALA A 80 -5.24 -12.33 -7.54
N ARG A 81 -6.09 -11.61 -6.81
CA ARG A 81 -7.38 -11.12 -7.33
C ARG A 81 -7.20 -10.09 -8.45
N LEU A 82 -6.25 -9.16 -8.30
CA LEU A 82 -5.92 -8.17 -9.34
C LEU A 82 -5.47 -8.88 -10.62
N ARG A 83 -4.55 -9.82 -10.52
CA ARG A 83 -4.09 -10.62 -11.68
C ARG A 83 -5.24 -11.38 -12.34
N ALA A 84 -6.11 -12.02 -11.57
CA ALA A 84 -7.28 -12.72 -12.10
C ALA A 84 -8.27 -11.79 -12.81
N ALA A 85 -8.30 -10.51 -12.44
CA ALA A 85 -9.09 -9.48 -13.11
C ALA A 85 -8.38 -8.83 -14.32
N GLY A 86 -7.16 -9.26 -14.66
CA GLY A 86 -6.38 -8.66 -15.74
C GLY A 86 -5.74 -7.30 -15.37
N VAL A 87 -5.77 -6.91 -14.10
CA VAL A 87 -5.18 -5.67 -13.60
C VAL A 87 -3.69 -5.88 -13.38
N ASN A 88 -2.88 -5.24 -14.21
CA ASN A 88 -1.42 -5.37 -14.18
C ASN A 88 -0.79 -4.05 -13.72
N LEU A 89 -0.67 -3.88 -12.43
CA LEU A 89 -0.04 -2.71 -11.80
C LEU A 89 0.88 -3.14 -10.65
N PRO A 90 1.83 -2.28 -10.26
CA PRO A 90 2.69 -2.54 -9.13
C PRO A 90 1.90 -2.65 -7.83
N ILE A 91 2.15 -3.73 -7.08
CA ILE A 91 1.62 -3.91 -5.73
C ILE A 91 2.77 -4.16 -4.76
N ARG A 92 2.72 -3.53 -3.59
CA ARG A 92 3.66 -3.70 -2.48
C ARG A 92 2.89 -4.01 -1.21
N SER A 93 3.43 -4.87 -0.38
CA SER A 93 2.80 -5.26 0.87
C SER A 93 3.69 -4.91 2.06
N LEU A 94 3.10 -4.29 3.07
CA LEU A 94 3.68 -4.01 4.36
C LEU A 94 2.95 -4.82 5.43
N GLY A 95 3.68 -5.42 6.33
CA GLY A 95 3.13 -6.23 7.41
C GLY A 95 4.23 -6.82 8.27
N VAL A 96 3.84 -7.63 9.24
CA VAL A 96 4.79 -8.26 10.15
C VAL A 96 5.55 -9.37 9.42
N PRO A 97 6.90 -9.33 9.38
CA PRO A 97 7.67 -10.40 8.78
C PRO A 97 7.49 -11.69 9.57
N GLN A 98 7.55 -12.85 8.88
CA GLN A 98 7.46 -14.18 9.52
C GLN A 98 8.78 -14.53 10.22
N GLN A 99 9.05 -13.86 11.32
CA GLN A 99 10.22 -14.08 12.17
C GLN A 99 9.84 -13.91 13.64
N PHE A 100 10.67 -14.41 14.54
CA PHE A 100 10.50 -14.14 15.96
C PHE A 100 10.71 -12.64 16.23
N VAL A 101 9.67 -12.01 16.76
CA VAL A 101 9.73 -10.63 17.21
C VAL A 101 9.99 -10.63 18.71
N ALA A 102 11.00 -9.89 19.15
CA ALA A 102 11.30 -9.76 20.57
C ALA A 102 10.10 -9.15 21.32
N HIS A 103 9.89 -9.59 22.55
CA HIS A 103 8.81 -9.06 23.39
C HIS A 103 9.03 -7.57 23.66
N ALA A 104 8.10 -6.74 23.21
CA ALA A 104 8.13 -5.30 23.35
C ALA A 104 6.70 -4.72 23.28
N SER A 105 6.55 -3.43 23.58
CA SER A 105 5.28 -2.75 23.31
C SER A 105 4.97 -2.70 21.81
N ARG A 106 3.69 -2.62 21.44
CA ARG A 106 3.28 -2.51 20.04
C ARG A 106 4.04 -1.41 19.29
N ASN A 107 4.15 -0.21 19.88
CA ASN A 107 4.83 0.91 19.25
C ASN A 107 6.32 0.64 19.01
N GLN A 108 7.00 0.00 19.95
CA GLN A 108 8.39 -0.41 19.79
C GLN A 108 8.56 -1.43 18.66
N VAL A 109 7.65 -2.39 18.58
CA VAL A 109 7.64 -3.38 17.49
C VAL A 109 7.43 -2.70 16.15
N LEU A 110 6.42 -1.85 16.01
CA LEU A 110 6.16 -1.13 14.77
C LEU A 110 7.33 -0.25 14.34
N THR A 111 7.98 0.42 15.28
CA THR A 111 9.19 1.21 15.00
C THR A 111 10.33 0.31 14.51
N ALA A 112 10.58 -0.80 15.19
CA ALA A 112 11.64 -1.74 14.83
C ALA A 112 11.41 -2.40 13.46
N LEU A 113 10.15 -2.59 13.07
CA LEU A 113 9.76 -3.18 11.78
C LEU A 113 9.61 -2.14 10.65
N GLY A 114 9.80 -0.85 10.91
CA GLY A 114 9.60 0.20 9.91
C GLY A 114 8.14 0.34 9.46
N LEU A 115 7.20 0.16 10.38
CA LEU A 115 5.75 0.21 10.15
C LEU A 115 5.08 1.42 10.81
N THR A 116 5.85 2.45 11.17
CA THR A 116 5.28 3.73 11.59
C THR A 116 4.73 4.49 10.37
N ALA A 117 3.86 5.47 10.59
CA ALA A 117 3.31 6.28 9.51
C ALA A 117 4.40 6.97 8.66
N ALA A 118 5.47 7.44 9.31
CA ALA A 118 6.61 8.05 8.63
C ALA A 118 7.40 7.04 7.78
N ASP A 119 7.59 5.82 8.27
CA ASP A 119 8.27 4.76 7.53
C ASP A 119 7.45 4.28 6.33
N VAL A 120 6.14 4.12 6.52
CA VAL A 120 5.19 3.79 5.45
C VAL A 120 5.23 4.84 4.35
N ALA A 121 5.13 6.13 4.71
CA ALA A 121 5.18 7.22 3.74
C ALA A 121 6.52 7.25 2.99
N ARG A 122 7.65 7.04 3.69
CA ARG A 122 8.99 6.97 3.09
C ARG A 122 9.10 5.83 2.09
N SER A 123 8.61 4.64 2.44
CA SER A 123 8.61 3.47 1.56
C SER A 123 7.80 3.72 0.30
N ILE A 124 6.60 4.28 0.43
CA ILE A 124 5.72 4.61 -0.69
C ILE A 124 6.39 5.63 -1.62
N SER A 125 6.97 6.69 -1.07
CA SER A 125 7.69 7.71 -1.85
C SER A 125 8.86 7.10 -2.64
N GLY A 126 9.63 6.19 -2.03
CA GLY A 126 10.71 5.46 -2.68
C GLY A 126 10.21 4.62 -3.86
N TRP A 127 9.16 3.83 -3.65
CA TRP A 127 8.59 2.99 -4.72
C TRP A 127 8.00 3.80 -5.87
N LEU A 128 7.36 4.93 -5.61
CA LEU A 128 6.89 5.82 -6.67
C LEU A 128 8.05 6.41 -7.48
N ALA A 129 9.12 6.82 -6.82
CA ALA A 129 10.32 7.33 -7.51
C ALA A 129 10.95 6.26 -8.42
N GLU A 130 11.02 5.00 -7.96
CA GLU A 130 11.47 3.87 -8.78
C GLU A 130 10.59 3.66 -10.02
N LEU A 131 9.26 3.72 -9.87
CA LEU A 131 8.32 3.56 -10.97
C LEU A 131 8.46 4.66 -12.02
N VAL A 132 8.59 5.92 -11.59
CA VAL A 132 8.78 7.07 -12.50
C VAL A 132 10.13 6.96 -13.22
N GLY A 133 11.20 6.58 -12.52
CA GLY A 133 12.53 6.36 -13.11
C GLY A 133 12.54 5.25 -14.15
N ALA A 134 11.86 4.14 -13.88
CA ALA A 134 11.74 3.02 -14.81
C ALA A 134 10.98 3.41 -16.09
N GLN A 135 9.90 4.19 -15.97
CA GLN A 135 9.13 4.67 -17.14
C GLN A 135 9.92 5.65 -18.00
N ALA A 136 10.74 6.51 -17.40
CA ALA A 136 11.61 7.42 -18.13
C ALA A 136 12.69 6.69 -18.93
N SER A 137 13.28 5.63 -18.35
CA SER A 137 14.30 4.80 -19.00
C SER A 137 13.75 4.06 -20.24
N VAL A 138 12.52 3.56 -20.19
CA VAL A 138 11.87 2.86 -21.31
C VAL A 138 11.58 3.81 -22.47
N LYS A 139 11.17 5.05 -22.19
CA LYS A 139 10.94 6.06 -23.23
C LYS A 139 12.21 6.57 -23.91
N GLY A 140 13.35 6.56 -23.21
CA GLY A 140 14.64 6.99 -23.76
C GLY A 140 15.32 5.98 -24.69
N VAL A 141 14.88 4.73 -24.71
CA VAL A 141 15.43 3.65 -25.58
C VAL A 141 14.69 3.56 -26.94
N SER A 142 13.56 4.25 -27.08
CA SER A 142 12.72 4.22 -28.31
C SER A 142 12.92 5.45 -29.23
N ALA A 143 14.02 6.20 -29.05
CA ALA A 143 14.36 7.38 -29.87
C ALA A 143 15.64 7.11 -30.72
#